data_c36ca4dcfb67e43999c722d75342d63c
#
_entry.id   c36ca4dcfb67e43999c722d75342d63c
#
_cell.length_a   1.000
_cell.length_b   1.000
_cell.length_c   1.000
_cell.angle_alpha   90.00
_cell.angle_beta   90.00
_cell.angle_gamma   90.00
#
_symmetry.space_group_name_H-M   'P 1'
#
loop_
_entity.id
_entity.type
_entity.pdbx_description
1 polymer ?
#
loop_
_entity_poly.entity_id
_entity_poly.type
_entity_poly.pdbx_seq_one_letter_code
_entity_poly.pdbx_strand_id
1 'polypeptide(L)'
;MSFRNLTIAAIAGAIVSTTALVAPASAQEEGIYVPLLTYRTGAFAGSGIPIADGMHDYLTMLNERDGGIGGVKLIIEECETGYDTKRGVECYESVRAKNPVVVNPYSTGITLQLIPRAAVDKIPVLSMAYGLSASADGETFPWVFNPPVTYWDGASVFVKHIAEREGGFENLAGKTVGLLHLDAPYGREPIPVLEALAEEHGFELKLYPVAAQDMQNQGSVWLNIRRDRPDYIYLQGWGAMNPTAVREAIRTGFPIENMIGVWWAGGDEDARAGGADAAGYKALSFNGAGTDFPFIQDVITHVHDKGLSQFPRERVGDMLYNRGLYNSMLIAEAIRTAQEITGKSVVTGEDVRRGLENLNVTEERLAEMGMTGFAAPLNVTCENHSGNHDVFVAEWDGEKWTVGQDWTEPMTDRVRPLILAAAQEYASANAGWPERTEPCDN
;
A
#
# COMPACT_ATOMS: atom_id res chain seq x y z
N MET A 1 -63.25 -65.09 -56.81
CA MET A 1 -62.53 -65.70 -55.70
C MET A 1 -61.17 -64.99 -55.57
N SER A 2 -61.01 -64.12 -54.63
CA SER A 2 -59.97 -63.15 -54.56
C SER A 2 -58.90 -63.50 -53.53
N PHE A 3 -57.70 -63.63 -53.89
CA PHE A 3 -56.55 -63.74 -52.98
C PHE A 3 -55.99 -62.37 -52.68
N ARG A 4 -56.00 -61.96 -51.44
CA ARG A 4 -55.35 -60.70 -50.92
C ARG A 4 -53.91 -61.03 -50.53
N ASN A 5 -52.98 -60.39 -51.15
CA ASN A 5 -51.54 -60.38 -50.79
C ASN A 5 -51.34 -59.41 -49.62
N LEU A 6 -50.77 -59.89 -48.55
CA LEU A 6 -50.30 -59.08 -47.42
C LEU A 6 -48.82 -58.68 -47.71
N THR A 7 -48.53 -57.38 -47.78
CA THR A 7 -47.17 -56.87 -47.89
C THR A 7 -46.71 -56.44 -46.49
N ILE A 8 -45.64 -57.06 -46.00
CA ILE A 8 -45.00 -56.70 -44.74
C ILE A 8 -43.99 -55.58 -45.03
N ALA A 9 -44.20 -54.39 -44.46
CA ALA A 9 -43.25 -53.30 -44.52
C ALA A 9 -42.30 -53.40 -43.35
N ALA A 10 -41.01 -53.56 -43.62
CA ALA A 10 -39.95 -53.52 -42.61
C ALA A 10 -39.57 -52.04 -42.33
N ILE A 11 -39.74 -51.56 -41.10
CA ILE A 11 -39.30 -50.26 -40.66
C ILE A 11 -37.87 -50.41 -40.12
N ALA A 12 -36.89 -49.87 -40.88
CA ALA A 12 -35.52 -49.73 -40.42
C ALA A 12 -35.42 -48.48 -39.55
N GLY A 13 -35.27 -48.65 -38.22
CA GLY A 13 -35.01 -47.56 -37.26
C GLY A 13 -33.55 -47.11 -37.37
N ALA A 14 -33.33 -45.88 -37.84
CA ALA A 14 -32.03 -45.25 -37.79
C ALA A 14 -31.79 -44.70 -36.34
N ILE A 15 -30.83 -45.27 -35.64
CA ILE A 15 -30.33 -44.76 -34.36
C ILE A 15 -29.39 -43.63 -34.68
N VAL A 16 -29.84 -42.37 -34.51
CA VAL A 16 -28.98 -41.18 -34.56
C VAL A 16 -28.24 -41.07 -33.24
N SER A 17 -27.01 -41.51 -33.18
CA SER A 17 -26.09 -41.27 -32.06
C SER A 17 -25.68 -39.80 -32.05
N THR A 18 -26.31 -39.01 -31.18
CA THR A 18 -25.85 -37.64 -30.87
C THR A 18 -24.60 -37.75 -30.00
N THR A 19 -23.42 -37.65 -30.62
CA THR A 19 -22.17 -37.33 -29.91
C THR A 19 -22.28 -35.92 -29.38
N ALA A 20 -22.54 -35.73 -28.11
CA ALA A 20 -22.38 -34.46 -27.44
C ALA A 20 -20.89 -34.09 -27.48
N LEU A 21 -20.56 -33.08 -28.28
CA LEU A 21 -19.27 -32.39 -28.18
C LEU A 21 -19.23 -31.73 -26.83
N VAL A 22 -18.56 -32.36 -25.84
CA VAL A 22 -18.13 -31.71 -24.63
C VAL A 22 -17.09 -30.71 -25.08
N ALA A 23 -17.45 -29.41 -25.11
CA ALA A 23 -16.48 -28.35 -25.27
C ALA A 23 -15.44 -28.54 -24.14
N PRO A 24 -14.12 -28.49 -24.43
CA PRO A 24 -13.13 -28.50 -23.38
C PRO A 24 -13.45 -27.33 -22.45
N ALA A 25 -13.68 -27.63 -21.16
CA ALA A 25 -13.63 -26.60 -20.15
C ALA A 25 -12.31 -25.87 -20.39
N SER A 26 -12.35 -24.55 -20.60
CA SER A 26 -11.15 -23.75 -20.70
C SER A 26 -10.33 -24.09 -19.46
N ALA A 27 -9.19 -24.73 -19.66
CA ALA A 27 -8.22 -24.93 -18.59
C ALA A 27 -7.92 -23.52 -18.08
N GLN A 28 -8.36 -23.24 -16.85
CA GLN A 28 -7.97 -22.03 -16.16
C GLN A 28 -6.44 -22.09 -16.14
N GLU A 29 -5.74 -21.10 -16.66
CA GLU A 29 -4.29 -21.08 -16.61
C GLU A 29 -3.89 -21.32 -15.16
N GLU A 30 -3.14 -22.39 -14.90
CA GLU A 30 -2.62 -22.68 -13.58
C GLU A 30 -1.60 -21.57 -13.25
N GLY A 31 -1.96 -20.63 -12.41
CA GLY A 31 -1.16 -19.49 -12.02
C GLY A 31 -1.52 -18.98 -10.63
N ILE A 32 -0.71 -18.10 -10.09
CA ILE A 32 -0.95 -17.43 -8.82
C ILE A 32 -1.74 -16.15 -9.11
N TYR A 33 -2.97 -16.07 -8.61
CA TYR A 33 -3.85 -14.92 -8.85
C TYR A 33 -3.58 -13.79 -7.86
N VAL A 34 -3.12 -12.64 -8.39
CA VAL A 34 -2.80 -11.41 -7.65
C VAL A 34 -3.64 -10.26 -8.20
N PRO A 35 -4.82 -9.97 -7.64
CA PRO A 35 -5.62 -8.83 -8.05
C PRO A 35 -5.03 -7.52 -7.54
N LEU A 36 -5.12 -6.47 -8.35
CA LEU A 36 -4.75 -5.11 -8.01
C LEU A 36 -6.02 -4.26 -7.89
N LEU A 37 -6.35 -3.80 -6.69
CA LEU A 37 -7.39 -2.80 -6.48
C LEU A 37 -6.78 -1.43 -6.74
N THR A 38 -7.17 -0.78 -7.82
CA THR A 38 -6.55 0.47 -8.27
C THR A 38 -7.51 1.66 -8.18
N TYR A 39 -7.00 2.87 -8.31
CA TYR A 39 -7.79 4.09 -8.46
C TYR A 39 -7.12 5.02 -9.48
N ARG A 40 -7.48 4.80 -10.74
CA ARG A 40 -6.97 5.53 -11.89
C ARG A 40 -7.86 6.71 -12.28
N THR A 41 -8.96 6.91 -11.57
CA THR A 41 -9.95 7.97 -11.83
C THR A 41 -10.28 8.77 -10.57
N GLY A 42 -10.79 9.98 -10.74
CA GLY A 42 -11.23 10.85 -9.65
C GLY A 42 -10.11 11.67 -9.03
N ALA A 43 -10.40 12.25 -7.85
CA ALA A 43 -9.54 13.23 -7.19
C ALA A 43 -8.19 12.64 -6.69
N PHE A 44 -8.06 11.32 -6.64
CA PHE A 44 -6.88 10.61 -6.15
C PHE A 44 -6.04 9.99 -7.28
N ALA A 45 -6.50 10.10 -8.54
CA ALA A 45 -5.86 9.48 -9.69
C ALA A 45 -4.40 9.91 -9.90
N GLY A 46 -4.08 11.17 -9.62
CA GLY A 46 -2.71 11.69 -9.76
C GLY A 46 -1.68 10.92 -8.94
N SER A 47 -2.09 10.42 -7.77
CA SER A 47 -1.25 9.55 -6.92
C SER A 47 -1.48 8.06 -7.23
N GLY A 48 -2.70 7.66 -7.59
CA GLY A 48 -3.08 6.27 -7.81
C GLY A 48 -2.49 5.64 -9.07
N ILE A 49 -2.42 6.39 -10.16
CA ILE A 49 -1.90 5.92 -11.44
C ILE A 49 -0.44 5.45 -11.32
N PRO A 50 0.53 6.28 -10.84
CA PRO A 50 1.92 5.82 -10.77
C PRO A 50 2.09 4.59 -9.86
N ILE A 51 1.38 4.49 -8.75
CA ILE A 51 1.44 3.32 -7.87
C ILE A 51 0.90 2.07 -8.58
N ALA A 52 -0.26 2.18 -9.22
CA ALA A 52 -0.88 1.07 -9.93
C ALA A 52 0.01 0.56 -11.09
N ASP A 53 0.59 1.49 -11.86
CA ASP A 53 1.51 1.14 -12.95
C ASP A 53 2.79 0.48 -12.41
N GLY A 54 3.39 1.03 -11.34
CA GLY A 54 4.56 0.43 -10.72
C GLY A 54 4.28 -1.00 -10.22
N MET A 55 3.13 -1.22 -9.60
CA MET A 55 2.75 -2.58 -9.15
C MET A 55 2.58 -3.54 -10.31
N HIS A 56 1.84 -3.13 -11.32
CA HIS A 56 1.63 -3.94 -12.52
C HIS A 56 2.96 -4.28 -13.20
N ASP A 57 3.84 -3.28 -13.33
CA ASP A 57 5.11 -3.43 -14.04
C ASP A 57 6.07 -4.36 -13.31
N TYR A 58 6.13 -4.31 -11.96
CA TYR A 58 6.98 -5.25 -11.21
C TYR A 58 6.52 -6.71 -11.36
N LEU A 59 5.22 -6.97 -11.23
CA LEU A 59 4.66 -8.32 -11.40
C LEU A 59 4.81 -8.80 -12.85
N THR A 60 4.65 -7.91 -13.84
CA THR A 60 4.88 -8.19 -15.24
C THR A 60 6.35 -8.51 -15.51
N MET A 61 7.28 -7.76 -14.91
CA MET A 61 8.72 -8.04 -15.00
C MET A 61 9.04 -9.45 -14.51
N LEU A 62 8.49 -9.88 -13.36
CA LEU A 62 8.70 -11.24 -12.86
C LEU A 62 8.17 -12.29 -13.83
N ASN A 63 7.03 -12.05 -14.45
CA ASN A 63 6.50 -12.95 -15.48
C ASN A 63 7.37 -13.03 -16.72
N GLU A 64 7.93 -11.90 -17.16
CA GLU A 64 8.70 -11.79 -18.40
C GLU A 64 10.17 -12.18 -18.26
N ARG A 65 10.78 -11.88 -17.11
CA ARG A 65 12.17 -12.17 -16.81
C ARG A 65 12.35 -13.58 -16.24
N ASP A 66 11.51 -13.94 -15.25
CA ASP A 66 11.70 -15.12 -14.40
C ASP A 66 10.69 -16.25 -14.71
N GLY A 67 9.70 -16.00 -15.55
CA GLY A 67 8.59 -16.94 -15.78
C GLY A 67 7.58 -17.00 -14.64
N GLY A 68 7.55 -15.97 -13.79
CA GLY A 68 6.74 -15.86 -12.58
C GLY A 68 7.52 -16.08 -11.29
N ILE A 69 6.87 -16.55 -10.23
CA ILE A 69 7.49 -16.85 -8.95
C ILE A 69 7.57 -18.36 -8.77
N GLY A 70 8.79 -18.88 -8.54
CA GLY A 70 9.01 -20.33 -8.44
C GLY A 70 8.62 -21.09 -9.72
N GLY A 71 8.70 -20.44 -10.90
CA GLY A 71 8.32 -21.00 -12.19
C GLY A 71 6.80 -20.99 -12.46
N VAL A 72 6.00 -20.36 -11.59
CA VAL A 72 4.55 -20.24 -11.75
C VAL A 72 4.19 -18.79 -12.12
N LYS A 73 3.48 -18.63 -13.23
CA LYS A 73 3.05 -17.32 -13.73
C LYS A 73 2.08 -16.64 -12.76
N LEU A 74 2.18 -15.32 -12.67
CA LEU A 74 1.24 -14.47 -11.96
C LEU A 74 0.09 -14.08 -12.89
N ILE A 75 -1.14 -14.25 -12.43
CA ILE A 75 -2.34 -13.77 -13.09
C ILE A 75 -2.68 -12.42 -12.47
N ILE A 76 -2.47 -11.34 -13.21
CA ILE A 76 -2.64 -9.97 -12.75
C ILE A 76 -3.96 -9.45 -13.32
N GLU A 77 -4.83 -8.95 -12.46
CA GLU A 77 -6.11 -8.36 -12.87
C GLU A 77 -6.36 -7.10 -12.05
N GLU A 78 -6.70 -6.00 -12.71
CA GLU A 78 -7.04 -4.76 -12.04
C GLU A 78 -8.55 -4.62 -11.82
N CYS A 79 -8.93 -4.08 -10.64
CA CYS A 79 -10.29 -3.62 -10.37
C CYS A 79 -10.25 -2.16 -9.93
N GLU A 80 -10.91 -1.29 -10.72
CA GLU A 80 -10.94 0.15 -10.50
C GLU A 80 -11.90 0.55 -9.39
N THR A 81 -11.36 1.04 -8.27
CA THR A 81 -12.14 1.46 -7.10
C THR A 81 -12.50 2.95 -7.12
N GLY A 82 -11.75 3.79 -7.83
CA GLY A 82 -11.87 5.25 -7.77
C GLY A 82 -11.59 5.83 -6.37
N TYR A 83 -10.93 5.07 -5.50
CA TYR A 83 -10.74 5.36 -4.06
C TYR A 83 -12.06 5.45 -3.28
N ASP A 84 -13.14 4.90 -3.82
CA ASP A 84 -14.46 4.84 -3.18
C ASP A 84 -14.60 3.55 -2.39
N THR A 85 -14.98 3.66 -1.12
CA THR A 85 -15.05 2.53 -0.20
C THR A 85 -16.05 1.47 -0.65
N LYS A 86 -17.22 1.89 -1.17
CA LYS A 86 -18.26 0.95 -1.64
C LYS A 86 -17.78 0.17 -2.86
N ARG A 87 -17.22 0.89 -3.86
CA ARG A 87 -16.64 0.25 -5.05
C ARG A 87 -15.47 -0.66 -4.70
N GLY A 88 -14.65 -0.28 -3.71
CA GLY A 88 -13.57 -1.13 -3.20
C GLY A 88 -14.08 -2.45 -2.63
N VAL A 89 -15.20 -2.43 -1.87
CA VAL A 89 -15.86 -3.65 -1.40
C VAL A 89 -16.44 -4.46 -2.57
N GLU A 90 -17.05 -3.81 -3.57
CA GLU A 90 -17.56 -4.48 -4.77
C GLU A 90 -16.41 -5.15 -5.56
N CYS A 91 -15.26 -4.48 -5.71
CA CYS A 91 -14.05 -5.06 -6.27
C CYS A 91 -13.59 -6.30 -5.49
N TYR A 92 -13.49 -6.18 -4.16
CA TYR A 92 -13.12 -7.31 -3.30
C TYR A 92 -14.04 -8.53 -3.52
N GLU A 93 -15.36 -8.33 -3.50
CA GLU A 93 -16.32 -9.42 -3.72
C GLU A 93 -16.14 -10.08 -5.09
N SER A 94 -15.80 -9.31 -6.11
CA SER A 94 -15.58 -9.86 -7.47
C SER A 94 -14.29 -10.68 -7.56
N VAL A 95 -13.20 -10.23 -6.95
CA VAL A 95 -11.91 -10.93 -6.99
C VAL A 95 -11.86 -12.10 -6.03
N ARG A 96 -12.56 -12.03 -4.89
CA ARG A 96 -12.64 -13.10 -3.88
C ARG A 96 -13.06 -14.44 -4.47
N ALA A 97 -14.02 -14.42 -5.40
CA ALA A 97 -14.52 -15.62 -6.06
C ALA A 97 -13.46 -16.35 -6.91
N LYS A 98 -12.33 -15.72 -7.21
CA LYS A 98 -11.21 -16.27 -7.97
C LYS A 98 -10.06 -16.77 -7.10
N ASN A 99 -10.25 -16.83 -5.77
CA ASN A 99 -9.28 -17.27 -4.78
C ASN A 99 -7.93 -16.52 -4.86
N PRO A 100 -7.90 -15.20 -4.64
CA PRO A 100 -6.66 -14.44 -4.62
C PRO A 100 -5.77 -14.89 -3.47
N VAL A 101 -4.46 -14.85 -3.69
CA VAL A 101 -3.50 -15.20 -2.63
C VAL A 101 -3.29 -14.07 -1.62
N VAL A 102 -3.59 -12.85 -2.00
CA VAL A 102 -3.54 -11.64 -1.18
C VAL A 102 -4.42 -10.57 -1.83
N VAL A 103 -4.96 -9.66 -1.04
CA VAL A 103 -5.63 -8.45 -1.53
C VAL A 103 -4.99 -7.22 -0.90
N ASN A 104 -4.59 -6.27 -1.75
CA ASN A 104 -4.11 -4.97 -1.32
C ASN A 104 -5.15 -3.90 -1.68
N PRO A 105 -5.81 -3.28 -0.67
CA PRO A 105 -6.89 -2.32 -0.90
C PRO A 105 -6.45 -0.93 -1.33
N TYR A 106 -5.19 -0.54 -1.09
CA TYR A 106 -4.66 0.81 -1.35
C TYR A 106 -5.49 1.96 -0.77
N SER A 107 -6.19 1.72 0.30
CA SER A 107 -7.07 2.69 0.93
C SER A 107 -7.38 2.30 2.36
N THR A 108 -7.16 3.21 3.30
CA THR A 108 -7.58 3.02 4.71
C THR A 108 -9.08 2.74 4.81
N GLY A 109 -9.90 3.49 4.07
CA GLY A 109 -11.35 3.31 4.10
C GLY A 109 -11.79 1.93 3.61
N ILE A 110 -11.17 1.40 2.55
CA ILE A 110 -11.45 0.06 2.03
C ILE A 110 -10.90 -0.99 3.00
N THR A 111 -9.66 -0.84 3.49
CA THR A 111 -9.05 -1.76 4.47
C THR A 111 -9.95 -1.97 5.67
N LEU A 112 -10.48 -0.89 6.27
CA LEU A 112 -11.39 -0.97 7.41
C LEU A 112 -12.64 -1.83 7.14
N GLN A 113 -13.14 -1.87 5.90
CA GLN A 113 -14.27 -2.72 5.52
C GLN A 113 -13.88 -4.18 5.28
N LEU A 114 -12.60 -4.43 4.94
CA LEU A 114 -12.10 -5.78 4.65
C LEU A 114 -11.56 -6.50 5.90
N ILE A 115 -11.13 -5.77 6.92
CA ILE A 115 -10.62 -6.32 8.18
C ILE A 115 -11.52 -7.45 8.73
N PRO A 116 -12.86 -7.29 8.92
CA PRO A 116 -13.70 -8.35 9.47
C PRO A 116 -13.94 -9.51 8.51
N ARG A 117 -13.58 -9.38 7.23
CA ARG A 117 -13.77 -10.40 6.19
C ARG A 117 -12.53 -11.27 6.00
N ALA A 118 -11.35 -10.72 6.22
CA ALA A 118 -10.07 -11.35 5.92
C ALA A 118 -9.93 -12.76 6.52
N ALA A 119 -10.26 -12.91 7.81
CA ALA A 119 -10.21 -14.20 8.51
C ALA A 119 -11.28 -15.18 8.03
N VAL A 120 -12.48 -14.69 7.70
CA VAL A 120 -13.60 -15.52 7.23
C VAL A 120 -13.30 -16.08 5.84
N ASP A 121 -12.80 -15.23 4.96
CA ASP A 121 -12.51 -15.57 3.57
C ASP A 121 -11.15 -16.27 3.40
N LYS A 122 -10.31 -16.26 4.44
CA LYS A 122 -8.92 -16.77 4.43
C LYS A 122 -8.06 -16.13 3.33
N ILE A 123 -8.25 -14.83 3.14
CA ILE A 123 -7.49 -14.02 2.21
C ILE A 123 -6.77 -12.93 3.02
N PRO A 124 -5.44 -12.93 3.08
CA PRO A 124 -4.71 -11.89 3.77
C PRO A 124 -4.94 -10.52 3.12
N VAL A 125 -5.23 -9.53 3.95
CA VAL A 125 -5.34 -8.12 3.55
C VAL A 125 -4.00 -7.45 3.84
N LEU A 126 -3.31 -7.04 2.79
CA LEU A 126 -2.03 -6.34 2.87
C LEU A 126 -2.28 -4.84 2.73
N SER A 127 -2.29 -4.11 3.85
CA SER A 127 -2.65 -2.69 3.85
C SER A 127 -1.54 -1.79 3.29
N MET A 128 -0.27 -2.19 3.36
CA MET A 128 0.87 -1.47 2.77
C MET A 128 1.00 -0.03 3.24
N ALA A 129 1.25 0.15 4.52
CA ALA A 129 1.42 1.47 5.14
C ALA A 129 0.22 2.43 4.98
N TYR A 130 -0.98 1.88 4.72
CA TYR A 130 -2.25 2.56 4.97
C TYR A 130 -2.76 2.23 6.39
N GLY A 131 -3.93 2.73 6.79
CA GLY A 131 -4.54 2.30 8.05
C GLY A 131 -5.11 0.87 7.94
N LEU A 132 -5.31 0.20 9.03
CA LEU A 132 -5.32 0.65 10.42
C LEU A 132 -3.94 0.39 11.07
N SER A 133 -3.35 1.37 11.76
CA SER A 133 -2.06 1.16 12.45
C SER A 133 -2.13 0.08 13.52
N ALA A 134 -3.27 -0.06 14.22
CA ALA A 134 -3.50 -1.12 15.20
C ALA A 134 -3.40 -2.54 14.60
N SER A 135 -3.58 -2.70 13.27
CA SER A 135 -3.45 -4.01 12.61
C SER A 135 -2.02 -4.54 12.51
N ALA A 136 -1.04 -3.75 12.96
CA ALA A 136 0.32 -4.22 13.20
C ALA A 136 0.41 -5.23 14.36
N ASP A 137 -0.62 -5.34 15.21
CA ASP A 137 -0.72 -6.41 16.19
C ASP A 137 -1.28 -7.69 15.53
N GLY A 138 -0.39 -8.62 15.18
CA GLY A 138 -0.74 -9.84 14.49
C GLY A 138 -1.48 -10.87 15.36
N GLU A 139 -1.40 -10.74 16.68
CA GLU A 139 -2.20 -11.58 17.58
C GLU A 139 -3.69 -11.22 17.47
N THR A 140 -4.00 -9.93 17.45
CA THR A 140 -5.38 -9.45 17.28
C THR A 140 -5.86 -9.51 15.83
N PHE A 141 -4.97 -9.27 14.85
CA PHE A 141 -5.31 -9.19 13.43
C PHE A 141 -4.58 -10.24 12.58
N PRO A 142 -4.82 -11.53 12.77
CA PRO A 142 -4.02 -12.59 12.14
C PRO A 142 -4.08 -12.64 10.60
N TRP A 143 -4.98 -11.88 9.98
CA TRP A 143 -5.18 -11.84 8.52
C TRP A 143 -4.99 -10.45 7.91
N VAL A 144 -4.52 -9.47 8.70
CA VAL A 144 -4.31 -8.10 8.23
C VAL A 144 -2.86 -7.68 8.49
N PHE A 145 -2.18 -7.27 7.45
CA PHE A 145 -0.76 -6.92 7.48
C PHE A 145 -0.57 -5.48 7.05
N ASN A 146 0.33 -4.77 7.70
CA ASN A 146 0.59 -3.36 7.42
C ASN A 146 2.09 -3.03 7.28
N PRO A 147 2.88 -3.83 6.53
CA PRO A 147 4.25 -3.47 6.22
C PRO A 147 4.28 -2.29 5.23
N PRO A 148 5.42 -1.59 5.10
CA PRO A 148 6.63 -1.81 5.88
C PRO A 148 6.60 -1.10 7.24
N VAL A 149 5.66 -0.18 7.47
CA VAL A 149 5.63 0.72 8.61
C VAL A 149 4.22 1.30 8.79
N THR A 150 3.79 1.58 10.01
CA THR A 150 2.49 2.18 10.28
C THR A 150 2.53 3.71 10.23
N TYR A 151 1.35 4.35 10.12
CA TYR A 151 1.26 5.82 10.24
C TYR A 151 1.74 6.34 11.59
N TRP A 152 1.60 5.55 12.64
CA TRP A 152 2.06 5.92 13.97
C TRP A 152 3.59 5.90 14.06
N ASP A 153 4.22 4.92 13.42
CA ASP A 153 5.68 4.89 13.27
C ASP A 153 6.15 6.11 12.48
N GLY A 154 5.52 6.40 11.34
CA GLY A 154 5.86 7.58 10.53
C GLY A 154 5.71 8.90 11.29
N ALA A 155 4.63 9.07 12.06
CA ALA A 155 4.46 10.26 12.89
C ALA A 155 5.54 10.36 13.98
N SER A 156 6.00 9.24 14.53
CA SER A 156 7.12 9.22 15.49
C SER A 156 8.44 9.62 14.84
N VAL A 157 8.70 9.18 13.60
CA VAL A 157 9.89 9.62 12.83
C VAL A 157 9.82 11.11 12.51
N PHE A 158 8.64 11.64 12.17
CA PHE A 158 8.46 13.09 12.01
C PHE A 158 8.84 13.84 13.29
N VAL A 159 8.41 13.39 14.47
CA VAL A 159 8.74 14.04 15.75
C VAL A 159 10.24 13.92 16.05
N LYS A 160 10.88 12.77 15.77
CA LYS A 160 12.36 12.64 15.86
C LYS A 160 13.06 13.64 14.95
N HIS A 161 12.63 13.76 13.71
CA HIS A 161 13.24 14.67 12.74
C HIS A 161 13.18 16.15 13.21
N ILE A 162 12.03 16.60 13.71
CA ILE A 162 11.94 17.98 14.21
C ILE A 162 12.73 18.18 15.50
N ALA A 163 12.80 17.17 16.38
CA ALA A 163 13.64 17.20 17.57
C ALA A 163 15.12 17.31 17.23
N GLU A 164 15.62 16.57 16.24
CA GLU A 164 17.00 16.67 15.76
C GLU A 164 17.31 18.08 15.21
N ARG A 165 16.39 18.67 14.45
CA ARG A 165 16.52 20.04 13.93
C ARG A 165 16.54 21.09 15.04
N GLU A 166 15.82 20.87 16.14
CA GLU A 166 15.81 21.75 17.30
C GLU A 166 16.95 21.48 18.31
N GLY A 167 17.74 20.42 18.08
CA GLY A 167 18.88 20.04 18.91
C GLY A 167 18.53 19.19 20.15
N GLY A 168 17.35 18.58 20.15
CA GLY A 168 16.89 17.60 21.17
C GLY A 168 15.41 17.68 21.45
N PHE A 169 14.84 16.60 21.99
CA PHE A 169 13.42 16.52 22.33
C PHE A 169 13.00 17.58 23.38
N GLU A 170 13.89 17.94 24.29
CA GLU A 170 13.67 18.97 25.31
C GLU A 170 13.41 20.36 24.71
N ASN A 171 13.85 20.60 23.48
CA ASN A 171 13.67 21.86 22.76
C ASN A 171 12.35 21.92 21.98
N LEU A 172 11.56 20.86 22.00
CA LEU A 172 10.20 20.85 21.45
C LEU A 172 9.20 21.53 22.39
N ALA A 173 9.52 21.66 23.67
CA ALA A 173 8.66 22.33 24.63
C ALA A 173 8.33 23.77 24.22
N GLY A 174 7.02 24.07 24.09
CA GLY A 174 6.53 25.38 23.66
C GLY A 174 6.54 25.62 22.14
N LYS A 175 6.98 24.66 21.31
CA LYS A 175 6.78 24.67 19.86
C LYS A 175 5.34 24.35 19.53
N THR A 176 4.88 24.80 18.38
CA THR A 176 3.57 24.44 17.82
C THR A 176 3.74 23.59 16.58
N VAL A 177 3.15 22.41 16.60
CA VAL A 177 3.11 21.47 15.47
C VAL A 177 1.70 21.42 14.89
N GLY A 178 1.56 21.68 13.62
CA GLY A 178 0.29 21.57 12.89
C GLY A 178 0.17 20.22 12.22
N LEU A 179 -0.94 19.50 12.41
CA LEU A 179 -1.34 18.38 11.57
C LEU A 179 -2.32 18.88 10.51
N LEU A 180 -1.86 19.06 9.27
CA LEU A 180 -2.71 19.35 8.13
C LEU A 180 -3.14 18.03 7.50
N HIS A 181 -4.42 17.66 7.65
CA HIS A 181 -4.84 16.32 7.30
C HIS A 181 -6.15 16.27 6.52
N LEU A 182 -6.29 15.25 5.68
CA LEU A 182 -7.58 14.92 5.07
C LEU A 182 -8.58 14.54 6.17
N ASP A 183 -9.75 15.14 6.19
CA ASP A 183 -10.79 14.84 7.18
C ASP A 183 -11.54 13.54 6.85
N ALA A 184 -10.79 12.44 6.96
CA ALA A 184 -11.22 11.08 6.71
C ALA A 184 -10.47 10.12 7.68
N PRO A 185 -10.86 8.85 7.81
CA PRO A 185 -10.15 7.89 8.66
C PRO A 185 -8.64 7.88 8.42
N TYR A 186 -8.21 7.91 7.16
CA TYR A 186 -6.81 8.00 6.77
C TYR A 186 -6.08 9.19 7.40
N GLY A 187 -6.65 10.40 7.26
CA GLY A 187 -5.97 11.61 7.71
C GLY A 187 -5.94 11.77 9.23
N ARG A 188 -6.83 11.08 9.94
CA ARG A 188 -6.90 11.11 11.41
C ARG A 188 -6.04 10.05 12.08
N GLU A 189 -5.49 9.09 11.33
CA GLU A 189 -4.67 7.99 11.86
C GLU A 189 -3.54 8.46 12.81
N PRO A 190 -2.72 9.48 12.48
CA PRO A 190 -1.60 9.85 13.34
C PRO A 190 -2.00 10.65 14.59
N ILE A 191 -3.25 11.07 14.75
CA ILE A 191 -3.67 11.93 15.87
C ILE A 191 -3.32 11.32 17.22
N PRO A 192 -3.67 10.07 17.56
CA PRO A 192 -3.43 9.53 18.90
C PRO A 192 -1.95 9.50 19.27
N VAL A 193 -1.06 9.16 18.36
CA VAL A 193 0.38 9.11 18.62
C VAL A 193 0.97 10.52 18.71
N LEU A 194 0.50 11.45 17.86
CA LEU A 194 0.95 12.85 17.95
C LEU A 194 0.50 13.52 19.25
N GLU A 195 -0.71 13.24 19.74
CA GLU A 195 -1.20 13.70 21.05
C GLU A 195 -0.34 13.15 22.19
N ALA A 196 -0.03 11.85 22.17
CA ALA A 196 0.83 11.22 23.17
C ALA A 196 2.25 11.82 23.18
N LEU A 197 2.85 12.03 22.00
CA LEU A 197 4.17 12.63 21.87
C LEU A 197 4.16 14.14 22.23
N ALA A 198 3.06 14.84 21.95
CA ALA A 198 2.89 16.23 22.36
C ALA A 198 2.86 16.36 23.89
N GLU A 199 2.13 15.47 24.57
CA GLU A 199 2.11 15.42 26.04
C GLU A 199 3.50 15.10 26.61
N GLU A 200 4.22 14.11 26.03
CA GLU A 200 5.56 13.69 26.48
C GLU A 200 6.62 14.79 26.31
N HIS A 201 6.60 15.51 25.18
CA HIS A 201 7.67 16.45 24.81
C HIS A 201 7.28 17.94 24.94
N GLY A 202 6.03 18.22 25.34
CA GLY A 202 5.57 19.57 25.67
C GLY A 202 5.35 20.51 24.49
N PHE A 203 5.18 20.01 23.25
CA PHE A 203 4.76 20.82 22.13
C PHE A 203 3.23 20.94 22.04
N GLU A 204 2.73 22.03 21.45
CA GLU A 204 1.30 22.20 21.18
C GLU A 204 0.95 21.53 19.84
N LEU A 205 -0.01 20.58 19.83
CA LEU A 205 -0.55 20.00 18.60
C LEU A 205 -1.79 20.78 18.14
N LYS A 206 -1.81 21.25 16.90
CA LYS A 206 -2.96 21.88 16.26
C LYS A 206 -3.44 21.07 15.07
N LEU A 207 -4.74 20.81 15.01
CA LEU A 207 -5.36 20.04 13.93
C LEU A 207 -5.95 20.98 12.87
N TYR A 208 -5.59 20.75 11.60
CA TYR A 208 -6.10 21.49 10.43
C TYR A 208 -6.76 20.52 9.47
N PRO A 209 -8.04 20.15 9.71
CA PRO A 209 -8.77 19.22 8.86
C PRO A 209 -9.14 19.87 7.53
N VAL A 210 -8.97 19.14 6.43
CA VAL A 210 -9.40 19.48 5.07
C VAL A 210 -10.46 18.47 4.64
N ALA A 211 -11.70 18.92 4.45
CA ALA A 211 -12.76 18.04 3.97
C ALA A 211 -12.50 17.60 2.51
N ALA A 212 -12.96 16.41 2.14
CA ALA A 212 -12.69 15.84 0.82
C ALA A 212 -13.14 16.75 -0.35
N GLN A 213 -14.24 17.49 -0.20
CA GLN A 213 -14.71 18.45 -1.19
C GLN A 213 -13.85 19.73 -1.27
N ASP A 214 -13.05 20.01 -0.25
CA ASP A 214 -12.24 21.23 -0.13
C ASP A 214 -10.75 20.97 -0.46
N MET A 215 -10.38 19.75 -0.87
CA MET A 215 -8.98 19.38 -1.16
C MET A 215 -8.29 20.35 -2.14
N GLN A 216 -9.03 20.87 -3.11
CA GLN A 216 -8.54 21.86 -4.10
C GLN A 216 -8.80 23.31 -3.70
N ASN A 217 -9.44 23.56 -2.56
CA ASN A 217 -9.78 24.90 -2.07
C ASN A 217 -9.49 25.03 -0.57
N GLN A 218 -8.21 25.07 -0.22
CA GLN A 218 -7.73 25.06 1.16
C GLN A 218 -7.55 26.47 1.77
N GLY A 219 -7.97 27.53 1.08
CA GLY A 219 -7.68 28.91 1.49
C GLY A 219 -8.10 29.25 2.93
N SER A 220 -9.26 28.75 3.39
CA SER A 220 -9.73 28.97 4.77
C SER A 220 -8.86 28.30 5.82
N VAL A 221 -8.40 27.09 5.55
CA VAL A 221 -7.51 26.34 6.45
C VAL A 221 -6.15 27.04 6.54
N TRP A 222 -5.59 27.49 5.40
CA TRP A 222 -4.32 28.21 5.37
C TRP A 222 -4.38 29.62 5.99
N LEU A 223 -5.55 30.27 6.04
CA LEU A 223 -5.73 31.48 6.84
C LEU A 223 -5.63 31.19 8.35
N ASN A 224 -6.12 30.05 8.82
CA ASN A 224 -5.96 29.63 10.21
C ASN A 224 -4.49 29.32 10.51
N ILE A 225 -3.80 28.52 9.65
CA ILE A 225 -2.38 28.22 9.78
C ILE A 225 -1.56 29.52 9.84
N ARG A 226 -1.83 30.49 8.96
CA ARG A 226 -1.14 31.79 8.97
C ARG A 226 -1.37 32.60 10.26
N ARG A 227 -2.57 32.52 10.84
CA ARG A 227 -2.88 33.16 12.12
C ARG A 227 -2.15 32.48 13.28
N ASP A 228 -2.19 31.15 13.29
CA ASP A 228 -1.70 30.34 14.40
C ASP A 228 -0.18 30.17 14.36
N ARG A 229 0.45 30.30 13.20
CA ARG A 229 1.91 30.26 12.94
C ARG A 229 2.60 29.04 13.56
N PRO A 230 2.19 27.80 13.21
CA PRO A 230 2.91 26.64 13.71
C PRO A 230 4.37 26.66 13.24
N ASP A 231 5.26 26.14 14.09
CA ASP A 231 6.70 26.02 13.78
C ASP A 231 6.91 24.96 12.70
N TYR A 232 6.12 23.88 12.74
CA TYR A 232 6.18 22.75 11.80
C TYR A 232 4.79 22.33 11.37
N ILE A 233 4.70 21.78 10.16
CA ILE A 233 3.48 21.11 9.67
C ILE A 233 3.80 19.67 9.28
N TYR A 234 3.06 18.71 9.83
CA TYR A 234 2.96 17.35 9.33
C TYR A 234 1.78 17.28 8.36
N LEU A 235 2.05 16.98 7.08
CA LEU A 235 1.02 16.88 6.05
C LEU A 235 0.59 15.43 5.87
N GLN A 236 -0.58 15.08 6.41
CA GLN A 236 -1.27 13.81 6.22
C GLN A 236 -2.34 13.95 5.11
N GLY A 237 -1.89 14.34 3.94
CA GLY A 237 -2.73 14.58 2.76
C GLY A 237 -2.62 13.47 1.71
N TRP A 238 -3.58 13.46 0.77
CA TRP A 238 -3.61 12.50 -0.33
C TRP A 238 -4.24 13.10 -1.60
N GLY A 239 -3.77 12.65 -2.77
CA GLY A 239 -4.32 13.06 -4.06
C GLY A 239 -4.29 14.58 -4.26
N ALA A 240 -5.37 15.16 -4.76
CA ALA A 240 -5.44 16.59 -5.07
C ALA A 240 -5.22 17.54 -3.88
N MET A 241 -5.25 17.01 -2.64
CA MET A 241 -4.95 17.80 -1.44
C MET A 241 -3.49 18.24 -1.40
N ASN A 242 -2.56 17.35 -1.75
CA ASN A 242 -1.11 17.58 -1.58
C ASN A 242 -0.58 18.73 -2.44
N PRO A 243 -0.75 18.73 -3.78
CA PRO A 243 -0.25 19.82 -4.63
C PRO A 243 -0.90 21.14 -4.27
N THR A 244 -2.11 21.14 -3.73
CA THR A 244 -2.78 22.35 -3.25
C THR A 244 -2.15 22.82 -1.94
N ALA A 245 -1.84 21.92 -1.01
CA ALA A 245 -1.16 22.27 0.25
C ALA A 245 0.21 22.90 0.00
N VAL A 246 1.01 22.33 -0.91
CA VAL A 246 2.34 22.89 -1.28
C VAL A 246 2.20 24.31 -1.85
N ARG A 247 1.29 24.53 -2.81
CA ARG A 247 1.04 25.86 -3.36
C ARG A 247 0.57 26.89 -2.31
N GLU A 248 -0.33 26.46 -1.43
CA GLU A 248 -0.87 27.34 -0.39
C GLU A 248 0.16 27.67 0.69
N ALA A 249 1.05 26.74 1.06
CA ALA A 249 2.17 26.99 1.95
C ALA A 249 3.05 28.13 1.40
N ILE A 250 3.47 28.00 0.15
CA ILE A 250 4.28 29.02 -0.55
C ILE A 250 3.51 30.35 -0.64
N ARG A 251 2.26 30.33 -1.07
CA ARG A 251 1.41 31.52 -1.23
C ARG A 251 1.21 32.29 0.09
N THR A 252 1.13 31.59 1.20
CA THR A 252 0.92 32.20 2.52
C THR A 252 2.21 32.57 3.23
N GLY A 253 3.37 32.22 2.65
CA GLY A 253 4.69 32.48 3.21
C GLY A 253 5.06 31.55 4.37
N PHE A 254 4.49 30.35 4.42
CA PHE A 254 4.92 29.32 5.37
C PHE A 254 6.29 28.78 4.92
N PRO A 255 7.28 28.62 5.81
CA PRO A 255 8.59 28.05 5.45
C PRO A 255 8.41 26.62 4.94
N ILE A 256 8.63 26.43 3.63
CA ILE A 256 8.32 25.13 2.99
C ILE A 256 9.18 23.98 3.54
N GLU A 257 10.38 24.28 4.00
CA GLU A 257 11.32 23.35 4.65
C GLU A 257 10.84 22.85 6.02
N ASN A 258 9.82 23.49 6.60
CA ASN A 258 9.16 23.10 7.84
C ASN A 258 7.85 22.33 7.62
N MET A 259 7.49 22.06 6.36
CA MET A 259 6.38 21.19 6.00
C MET A 259 6.92 19.82 5.59
N ILE A 260 6.56 18.78 6.36
CA ILE A 260 6.98 17.41 6.13
C ILE A 260 5.75 16.57 5.83
N GLY A 261 5.66 16.02 4.62
CA GLY A 261 4.59 15.12 4.22
C GLY A 261 4.78 13.71 4.76
N VAL A 262 3.69 13.00 5.01
CA VAL A 262 3.72 11.54 5.09
C VAL A 262 4.15 10.99 3.73
N TRP A 263 4.59 9.74 3.66
CA TRP A 263 5.03 9.10 2.41
C TRP A 263 4.03 9.17 1.23
N TRP A 264 2.75 9.37 1.50
CA TRP A 264 1.72 9.59 0.46
C TRP A 264 1.64 11.03 -0.03
N ALA A 265 2.29 11.96 0.64
CA ALA A 265 2.45 13.36 0.23
C ALA A 265 3.85 13.65 -0.32
N GLY A 266 4.59 12.60 -0.69
CA GLY A 266 5.91 12.66 -1.33
C GLY A 266 5.86 12.35 -2.83
N GLY A 267 4.76 12.61 -3.51
CA GLY A 267 4.68 12.48 -4.96
C GLY A 267 5.43 13.58 -5.70
N ASP A 268 6.06 13.26 -6.82
CA ASP A 268 6.77 14.25 -7.66
C ASP A 268 5.83 15.36 -8.13
N GLU A 269 4.60 15.02 -8.52
CA GLU A 269 3.59 16.00 -8.94
C GLU A 269 3.15 16.91 -7.79
N ASP A 270 3.19 16.42 -6.54
CA ASP A 270 2.85 17.20 -5.36
C ASP A 270 3.86 18.36 -5.18
N ALA A 271 5.15 18.04 -5.25
CA ALA A 271 6.22 19.02 -5.13
C ALA A 271 6.33 19.95 -6.36
N ARG A 272 6.25 19.40 -7.58
CA ARG A 272 6.27 20.18 -8.84
C ARG A 272 5.19 21.26 -8.89
N ALA A 273 4.07 21.05 -8.21
CA ALA A 273 2.98 22.04 -8.16
C ALA A 273 3.37 23.37 -7.54
N GLY A 274 4.40 23.43 -6.70
CA GLY A 274 4.95 24.67 -6.11
C GLY A 274 6.02 25.33 -6.97
N GLY A 275 6.43 24.72 -8.09
CA GLY A 275 7.51 25.24 -8.93
C GLY A 275 8.85 25.27 -8.20
N ALA A 276 9.68 26.25 -8.55
CA ALA A 276 11.00 26.44 -7.92
C ALA A 276 10.91 26.74 -6.41
N ASP A 277 9.82 27.36 -5.97
CA ASP A 277 9.62 27.73 -4.57
C ASP A 277 9.27 26.53 -3.67
N ALA A 278 9.06 25.34 -4.25
CA ALA A 278 8.89 24.10 -3.50
C ALA A 278 10.23 23.47 -3.08
N ALA A 279 11.38 24.00 -3.51
CA ALA A 279 12.68 23.51 -3.06
C ALA A 279 12.78 23.59 -1.52
N GLY A 280 13.20 22.50 -0.90
CA GLY A 280 13.19 22.33 0.55
C GLY A 280 11.96 21.64 1.13
N TYR A 281 10.88 21.42 0.35
CA TYR A 281 9.76 20.58 0.79
C TYR A 281 10.25 19.18 1.13
N LYS A 282 9.72 18.64 2.21
CA LYS A 282 10.15 17.33 2.72
C LYS A 282 8.99 16.34 2.76
N ALA A 283 9.31 15.06 2.62
CA ALA A 283 8.36 13.99 2.86
C ALA A 283 9.07 12.76 3.45
N LEU A 284 8.36 12.03 4.30
CA LEU A 284 8.81 10.71 4.74
C LEU A 284 8.77 9.74 3.56
N SER A 285 9.71 8.81 3.52
CA SER A 285 9.70 7.71 2.56
C SER A 285 10.33 6.45 3.13
N PHE A 286 9.91 5.31 2.60
CA PHE A 286 10.48 3.99 2.88
C PHE A 286 11.00 3.32 1.60
N ASN A 287 11.06 4.03 0.49
CA ASN A 287 11.65 3.59 -0.77
C ASN A 287 12.36 4.75 -1.48
N GLY A 288 13.38 4.42 -2.27
CA GLY A 288 14.13 5.37 -3.06
C GLY A 288 13.38 5.90 -4.29
N ALA A 289 13.78 7.10 -4.73
CA ALA A 289 13.39 7.69 -6.02
C ALA A 289 14.53 7.59 -7.03
N GLY A 290 14.23 7.83 -8.31
CA GLY A 290 15.20 7.73 -9.42
C GLY A 290 15.31 6.33 -10.00
N THR A 291 16.22 6.19 -10.97
CA THR A 291 16.36 4.97 -11.79
C THR A 291 17.69 4.23 -11.57
N ASP A 292 18.53 4.68 -10.64
CA ASP A 292 19.90 4.18 -10.48
C ASP A 292 19.98 2.83 -9.76
N PHE A 293 18.86 2.11 -9.67
CA PHE A 293 18.77 0.79 -9.04
C PHE A 293 18.69 -0.30 -10.10
N PRO A 294 19.50 -1.39 -9.99
CA PRO A 294 19.54 -2.46 -10.98
C PRO A 294 18.17 -3.06 -11.30
N PHE A 295 17.31 -3.29 -10.30
CA PHE A 295 15.98 -3.86 -10.54
C PHE A 295 15.06 -2.94 -11.38
N ILE A 296 15.22 -1.61 -11.28
CA ILE A 296 14.46 -0.66 -12.10
C ILE A 296 14.94 -0.75 -13.56
N GLN A 297 16.24 -0.99 -13.80
CA GLN A 297 16.75 -1.25 -15.14
C GLN A 297 16.17 -2.56 -15.72
N ASP A 298 15.93 -3.57 -14.88
CA ASP A 298 15.22 -4.78 -15.30
C ASP A 298 13.76 -4.49 -15.67
N VAL A 299 13.04 -3.68 -14.89
CA VAL A 299 11.67 -3.24 -15.24
C VAL A 299 11.67 -2.51 -16.57
N ILE A 300 12.62 -1.61 -16.78
CA ILE A 300 12.79 -0.89 -18.04
C ILE A 300 12.96 -1.87 -19.21
N THR A 301 13.90 -2.80 -19.08
CA THR A 301 14.28 -3.74 -20.14
C THR A 301 13.18 -4.77 -20.44
N HIS A 302 12.55 -5.30 -19.40
CA HIS A 302 11.61 -6.41 -19.55
C HIS A 302 10.15 -5.97 -19.70
N VAL A 303 9.82 -4.72 -19.38
CA VAL A 303 8.45 -4.21 -19.45
C VAL A 303 8.33 -3.01 -20.37
N HIS A 304 9.05 -1.90 -20.10
CA HIS A 304 8.94 -0.68 -20.91
C HIS A 304 9.44 -0.86 -22.34
N ASP A 305 10.63 -1.41 -22.52
CA ASP A 305 11.24 -1.60 -23.86
C ASP A 305 10.48 -2.63 -24.69
N LYS A 306 9.65 -3.47 -24.06
CA LYS A 306 8.72 -4.40 -24.71
C LYS A 306 7.34 -3.81 -24.98
N GLY A 307 7.07 -2.57 -24.54
CA GLY A 307 5.77 -1.92 -24.69
C GLY A 307 4.66 -2.52 -23.84
N LEU A 308 4.99 -3.13 -22.71
CA LEU A 308 4.05 -3.77 -21.78
C LEU A 308 3.59 -2.85 -20.65
N SER A 309 4.29 -1.72 -20.42
CA SER A 309 3.91 -0.70 -19.44
C SER A 309 2.95 0.32 -20.02
N GLN A 310 2.04 0.81 -19.18
CA GLN A 310 1.20 1.98 -19.47
C GLN A 310 1.80 3.28 -18.91
N PHE A 311 2.80 3.20 -18.02
CA PHE A 311 3.43 4.36 -17.41
C PHE A 311 4.38 5.08 -18.37
N PRO A 312 4.39 6.43 -18.41
CA PRO A 312 5.32 7.18 -19.25
C PRO A 312 6.77 6.85 -18.95
N ARG A 313 7.54 6.50 -19.98
CA ARG A 313 8.93 6.05 -19.84
C ARG A 313 9.84 7.08 -19.16
N GLU A 314 9.60 8.36 -19.46
CA GLU A 314 10.34 9.50 -18.90
C GLU A 314 10.04 9.77 -17.41
N ARG A 315 9.00 9.15 -16.87
CA ARG A 315 8.60 9.26 -15.45
C ARG A 315 8.99 8.04 -14.62
N VAL A 316 9.60 7.04 -15.22
CA VAL A 316 10.15 5.91 -14.47
C VAL A 316 11.17 6.44 -13.47
N GLY A 317 11.02 6.07 -12.21
CA GLY A 317 11.82 6.63 -11.12
C GLY A 317 11.09 7.69 -10.27
N ASP A 318 9.91 8.18 -10.69
CA ASP A 318 9.04 8.98 -9.83
C ASP A 318 8.78 8.22 -8.50
N MET A 319 8.77 8.93 -7.38
CA MET A 319 8.67 8.36 -6.03
C MET A 319 7.50 7.37 -5.88
N LEU A 320 6.30 7.75 -6.36
CA LEU A 320 5.11 6.91 -6.22
C LEU A 320 5.09 5.73 -7.20
N TYR A 321 5.71 5.85 -8.38
CA TYR A 321 5.91 4.72 -9.27
C TYR A 321 6.83 3.67 -8.62
N ASN A 322 7.96 4.12 -8.09
CA ASN A 322 8.90 3.28 -7.35
C ASN A 322 8.24 2.63 -6.12
N ARG A 323 7.30 3.33 -5.48
CA ARG A 323 6.49 2.76 -4.39
C ARG A 323 5.60 1.62 -4.85
N GLY A 324 5.02 1.73 -6.03
CA GLY A 324 4.29 0.63 -6.65
C GLY A 324 5.17 -0.60 -6.87
N LEU A 325 6.39 -0.41 -7.39
CA LEU A 325 7.38 -1.49 -7.55
C LEU A 325 7.68 -2.16 -6.20
N TYR A 326 7.95 -1.34 -5.16
CA TYR A 326 8.22 -1.84 -3.80
C TYR A 326 7.05 -2.64 -3.22
N ASN A 327 5.82 -2.16 -3.39
CA ASN A 327 4.63 -2.85 -2.91
C ASN A 327 4.48 -4.25 -3.52
N SER A 328 4.70 -4.37 -4.82
CA SER A 328 4.65 -5.66 -5.51
C SER A 328 5.85 -6.54 -5.18
N MET A 329 7.00 -5.97 -4.85
CA MET A 329 8.13 -6.74 -4.35
C MET A 329 7.76 -7.44 -3.02
N LEU A 330 7.12 -6.74 -2.09
CA LEU A 330 6.69 -7.37 -0.82
C LEU A 330 5.66 -8.49 -1.04
N ILE A 331 4.73 -8.31 -1.98
CA ILE A 331 3.78 -9.36 -2.38
C ILE A 331 4.54 -10.57 -2.94
N ALA A 332 5.51 -10.33 -3.82
CA ALA A 332 6.28 -11.39 -4.45
C ALA A 332 7.13 -12.17 -3.44
N GLU A 333 7.79 -11.48 -2.51
CA GLU A 333 8.59 -12.12 -1.46
C GLU A 333 7.71 -12.90 -0.47
N ALA A 334 6.51 -12.41 -0.14
CA ALA A 334 5.55 -13.17 0.66
C ALA A 334 5.09 -14.47 -0.03
N ILE A 335 4.85 -14.42 -1.35
CA ILE A 335 4.53 -15.60 -2.15
C ILE A 335 5.72 -16.57 -2.18
N ARG A 336 6.93 -16.08 -2.39
CA ARG A 336 8.17 -16.89 -2.40
C ARG A 336 8.40 -17.58 -1.06
N THR A 337 8.29 -16.82 0.03
CA THR A 337 8.38 -17.38 1.40
C THR A 337 7.30 -18.44 1.65
N ALA A 338 6.07 -18.22 1.17
CA ALA A 338 5.01 -19.22 1.26
C ALA A 338 5.33 -20.50 0.49
N GLN A 339 5.91 -20.40 -0.72
CA GLN A 339 6.36 -21.53 -1.51
C GLN A 339 7.48 -22.33 -0.78
N GLU A 340 8.43 -21.62 -0.19
CA GLU A 340 9.55 -22.22 0.57
C GLU A 340 9.06 -22.98 1.82
N ILE A 341 8.16 -22.35 2.61
CA ILE A 341 7.62 -22.96 3.84
C ILE A 341 6.78 -24.18 3.53
N THR A 342 5.97 -24.12 2.47
CA THR A 342 4.96 -25.16 2.19
C THR A 342 5.46 -26.23 1.21
N GLY A 343 6.49 -25.94 0.44
CA GLY A 343 6.95 -26.78 -0.68
C GLY A 343 6.00 -26.83 -1.87
N LYS A 344 4.97 -25.94 -1.91
CA LYS A 344 4.00 -25.86 -3.00
C LYS A 344 4.47 -24.85 -4.04
N SER A 345 4.31 -25.17 -5.32
CA SER A 345 4.55 -24.21 -6.41
C SER A 345 3.38 -23.21 -6.53
N VAL A 346 2.13 -23.69 -6.44
CA VAL A 346 0.93 -22.84 -6.41
C VAL A 346 0.45 -22.74 -4.96
N VAL A 347 0.45 -21.53 -4.41
CA VAL A 347 0.09 -21.24 -3.02
C VAL A 347 -1.31 -20.67 -2.91
N THR A 348 -1.93 -20.80 -1.74
CA THR A 348 -3.24 -20.25 -1.39
C THR A 348 -3.10 -18.99 -0.54
N GLY A 349 -4.20 -18.28 -0.25
CA GLY A 349 -4.22 -17.17 0.68
C GLY A 349 -3.74 -17.54 2.09
N GLU A 350 -4.07 -18.74 2.56
CA GLU A 350 -3.61 -19.27 3.86
C GLU A 350 -2.09 -19.53 3.87
N ASP A 351 -1.55 -20.04 2.75
CA ASP A 351 -0.11 -20.21 2.59
C ASP A 351 0.61 -18.84 2.58
N VAL A 352 0.06 -17.85 1.85
CA VAL A 352 0.65 -16.50 1.77
C VAL A 352 0.51 -15.73 3.09
N ARG A 353 -0.55 -15.95 3.89
CA ARG A 353 -0.60 -15.45 5.27
C ARG A 353 0.63 -15.90 6.07
N ARG A 354 0.94 -17.19 6.00
CA ARG A 354 2.14 -17.74 6.66
C ARG A 354 3.43 -17.18 6.06
N GLY A 355 3.47 -16.99 4.74
CA GLY A 355 4.58 -16.32 4.08
C GLY A 355 4.78 -14.89 4.57
N LEU A 356 3.70 -14.14 4.80
CA LEU A 356 3.76 -12.79 5.36
C LEU A 356 4.25 -12.77 6.82
N GLU A 357 3.78 -13.70 7.65
CA GLU A 357 4.20 -13.83 9.06
C GLU A 357 5.67 -14.29 9.23
N ASN A 358 6.32 -14.69 8.15
CA ASN A 358 7.72 -15.11 8.11
C ASN A 358 8.51 -14.31 7.06
N LEU A 359 8.02 -13.16 6.66
CA LEU A 359 8.65 -12.33 5.64
C LEU A 359 9.86 -11.61 6.22
N ASN A 360 11.05 -12.07 5.83
CA ASN A 360 12.33 -11.50 6.24
C ASN A 360 13.14 -11.07 5.00
N VAL A 361 13.06 -9.78 4.68
CA VAL A 361 13.83 -9.18 3.58
C VAL A 361 15.12 -8.59 4.17
N THR A 362 16.21 -9.34 4.09
CA THR A 362 17.52 -8.92 4.62
C THR A 362 18.27 -8.00 3.65
N GLU A 363 19.38 -7.39 4.10
CA GLU A 363 20.26 -6.61 3.20
C GLU A 363 20.81 -7.47 2.06
N GLU A 364 21.17 -8.72 2.33
CA GLU A 364 21.63 -9.66 1.30
C GLU A 364 20.51 -9.92 0.27
N ARG A 365 19.28 -10.09 0.75
CA ARG A 365 18.13 -10.31 -0.14
C ARG A 365 17.84 -9.07 -1.00
N LEU A 366 17.90 -7.86 -0.42
CA LEU A 366 17.79 -6.61 -1.18
C LEU A 366 18.91 -6.51 -2.24
N ALA A 367 20.14 -6.88 -1.89
CA ALA A 367 21.25 -6.88 -2.85
C ALA A 367 21.05 -7.88 -3.98
N GLU A 368 20.58 -9.10 -3.72
CA GLU A 368 20.22 -10.09 -4.73
C GLU A 368 19.16 -9.61 -5.70
N MET A 369 18.18 -8.86 -5.20
CA MET A 369 17.12 -8.25 -6.00
C MET A 369 17.55 -6.99 -6.75
N GLY A 370 18.78 -6.49 -6.53
CA GLY A 370 19.23 -5.22 -7.11
C GLY A 370 18.63 -3.97 -6.45
N MET A 371 18.24 -4.08 -5.18
CA MET A 371 17.54 -3.05 -4.39
C MET A 371 18.39 -2.44 -3.28
N THR A 372 19.69 -2.63 -3.28
CA THR A 372 20.60 -2.02 -2.30
C THR A 372 20.41 -0.51 -2.26
N GLY A 373 20.14 0.05 -1.07
CA GLY A 373 19.90 1.49 -0.86
C GLY A 373 18.52 1.99 -1.34
N PHE A 374 17.72 1.12 -1.96
CA PHE A 374 16.36 1.45 -2.37
C PHE A 374 15.37 1.36 -1.21
N ALA A 375 15.53 0.38 -0.36
CA ALA A 375 14.72 0.14 0.84
C ALA A 375 15.61 -0.35 1.98
N ALA A 376 15.15 -0.24 3.21
CA ALA A 376 15.79 -0.87 4.36
C ALA A 376 15.34 -2.34 4.53
N PRO A 377 16.08 -3.16 5.29
CA PRO A 377 15.63 -4.49 5.68
C PRO A 377 14.29 -4.47 6.40
N LEU A 378 13.52 -5.55 6.25
CA LEU A 378 12.18 -5.69 6.80
C LEU A 378 12.01 -7.10 7.39
N ASN A 379 11.47 -7.18 8.60
CA ASN A 379 11.12 -8.45 9.22
C ASN A 379 9.70 -8.42 9.79
N VAL A 380 8.76 -8.99 9.04
CA VAL A 380 7.38 -9.19 9.50
C VAL A 380 7.29 -10.51 10.23
N THR A 381 6.72 -10.50 11.42
CA THR A 381 6.53 -11.69 12.25
C THR A 381 5.05 -11.91 12.56
N CYS A 382 4.73 -13.09 13.09
CA CYS A 382 3.39 -13.38 13.58
C CYS A 382 2.85 -12.36 14.60
N GLU A 383 3.72 -11.82 15.44
CA GLU A 383 3.36 -10.84 16.48
C GLU A 383 3.31 -9.41 15.93
N ASN A 384 4.16 -9.12 14.93
CA ASN A 384 4.32 -7.77 14.38
C ASN A 384 4.12 -7.76 12.86
N HIS A 385 2.95 -7.37 12.43
CA HIS A 385 2.54 -7.32 11.04
C HIS A 385 2.96 -6.03 10.30
N SER A 386 3.71 -5.10 10.94
CA SER A 386 4.29 -3.93 10.26
C SER A 386 5.74 -4.14 9.81
N GLY A 387 6.50 -4.94 10.55
CA GLY A 387 7.91 -5.22 10.25
C GLY A 387 8.89 -4.14 10.73
N ASN A 388 8.42 -3.04 11.33
CA ASN A 388 9.25 -1.95 11.90
C ASN A 388 10.35 -1.44 10.98
N HIS A 389 10.02 -1.23 9.71
CA HIS A 389 10.97 -0.73 8.72
C HIS A 389 11.39 0.71 9.01
N ASP A 390 12.66 1.01 8.83
CA ASP A 390 13.17 2.37 8.93
C ASP A 390 12.57 3.28 7.85
N VAL A 391 12.51 4.56 8.16
CA VAL A 391 11.98 5.62 7.31
C VAL A 391 13.04 6.70 7.15
N PHE A 392 13.11 7.35 6.01
CA PHE A 392 13.96 8.52 5.83
C PHE A 392 13.13 9.73 5.43
N VAL A 393 13.74 10.94 5.59
CA VAL A 393 13.14 12.20 5.14
C VAL A 393 13.75 12.56 3.81
N ALA A 394 12.97 12.45 2.73
CA ALA A 394 13.35 12.94 1.41
C ALA A 394 13.15 14.44 1.34
N GLU A 395 14.01 15.14 0.59
CA GLU A 395 13.91 16.57 0.33
C GLU A 395 13.78 16.83 -1.17
N TRP A 396 12.88 17.72 -1.55
CA TRP A 396 12.72 18.18 -2.92
C TRP A 396 13.73 19.29 -3.24
N ASP A 397 14.59 19.07 -4.23
CA ASP A 397 15.64 20.05 -4.61
C ASP A 397 15.15 21.13 -5.61
N GLY A 398 13.89 21.07 -6.02
CA GLY A 398 13.26 21.91 -7.03
C GLY A 398 12.97 21.17 -8.34
N GLU A 399 13.57 20.00 -8.57
CA GLU A 399 13.39 19.18 -9.78
C GLU A 399 13.09 17.72 -9.46
N LYS A 400 13.71 17.16 -8.42
CA LYS A 400 13.61 15.76 -8.01
C LYS A 400 13.76 15.60 -6.51
N TRP A 401 13.34 14.44 -6.02
CA TRP A 401 13.60 14.03 -4.65
C TRP A 401 15.06 13.65 -4.47
N THR A 402 15.71 14.28 -3.48
CA THR A 402 17.01 13.83 -2.98
C THR A 402 16.76 12.77 -1.94
N VAL A 403 17.21 11.57 -2.23
CA VAL A 403 17.05 10.44 -1.30
C VAL A 403 18.28 10.38 -0.42
N GLY A 404 18.13 10.81 0.84
CA GLY A 404 19.16 10.61 1.85
C GLY A 404 19.29 9.13 2.18
N GLN A 405 20.48 8.70 2.65
CA GLN A 405 20.68 7.35 3.16
C GLN A 405 20.52 7.29 4.70
N ASP A 406 20.01 8.36 5.28
CA ASP A 406 19.84 8.46 6.74
C ASP A 406 18.51 7.82 7.15
N TRP A 407 18.52 6.48 7.13
CA TRP A 407 17.40 5.68 7.63
C TRP A 407 17.22 5.92 9.13
N THR A 408 16.00 6.24 9.53
CA THR A 408 15.62 6.57 10.90
C THR A 408 14.65 5.52 11.42
N GLU A 409 15.05 4.84 12.48
CA GLU A 409 14.19 3.91 13.20
C GLU A 409 13.00 4.65 13.85
N PRO A 410 11.77 4.15 13.74
CA PRO A 410 10.62 4.68 14.49
C PRO A 410 10.83 4.60 16.01
N MET A 411 10.06 5.40 16.76
CA MET A 411 10.07 5.34 18.24
C MET A 411 9.27 4.12 18.72
N THR A 412 9.74 2.92 18.38
CA THR A 412 9.03 1.65 18.58
C THR A 412 8.60 1.45 20.04
N ASP A 413 9.45 1.80 21.01
CA ASP A 413 9.13 1.71 22.44
C ASP A 413 7.94 2.59 22.87
N ARG A 414 7.62 3.64 22.08
CA ARG A 414 6.47 4.52 22.32
C ARG A 414 5.25 4.10 21.51
N VAL A 415 5.47 3.68 20.28
CA VAL A 415 4.39 3.37 19.32
C VAL A 415 3.77 2.00 19.60
N ARG A 416 4.60 0.98 19.87
CA ARG A 416 4.10 -0.39 20.05
C ARG A 416 3.07 -0.55 21.17
N PRO A 417 3.26 0.02 22.37
CA PRO A 417 2.23 -0.05 23.43
C PRO A 417 0.90 0.58 23.03
N LEU A 418 0.93 1.68 22.26
CA LEU A 418 -0.29 2.32 21.75
C LEU A 418 -1.00 1.43 20.72
N ILE A 419 -0.23 0.79 19.81
CA ILE A 419 -0.76 -0.18 18.84
C ILE A 419 -1.49 -1.31 19.57
N LEU A 420 -0.85 -1.93 20.56
CA LEU A 420 -1.45 -3.02 21.33
C LEU A 420 -2.73 -2.60 22.06
N ALA A 421 -2.73 -1.42 22.69
CA ALA A 421 -3.92 -0.88 23.36
C ALA A 421 -5.08 -0.66 22.36
N ALA A 422 -4.81 -0.05 21.22
CA ALA A 422 -5.80 0.19 20.18
C ALA A 422 -6.31 -1.11 19.52
N ALA A 423 -5.45 -2.11 19.38
CA ALA A 423 -5.85 -3.43 18.89
C ALA A 423 -6.83 -4.12 19.85
N GLN A 424 -6.54 -4.10 21.14
CA GLN A 424 -7.43 -4.62 22.18
C GLN A 424 -8.77 -3.88 22.24
N GLU A 425 -8.74 -2.55 22.11
CA GLU A 425 -9.95 -1.72 22.03
C GLU A 425 -10.79 -2.12 20.82
N TYR A 426 -10.17 -2.26 19.65
CA TYR A 426 -10.86 -2.70 18.43
C TYR A 426 -11.51 -4.07 18.62
N ALA A 427 -10.79 -5.06 19.13
CA ALA A 427 -11.34 -6.41 19.39
C ALA A 427 -12.51 -6.36 20.37
N SER A 428 -12.37 -5.58 21.45
CA SER A 428 -13.42 -5.44 22.48
C SER A 428 -14.68 -4.75 21.95
N ALA A 429 -14.54 -3.81 21.03
CA ALA A 429 -15.64 -3.09 20.39
C ALA A 429 -16.40 -3.94 19.34
N ASN A 430 -15.77 -5.02 18.84
CA ASN A 430 -16.33 -5.89 17.81
C ASN A 430 -16.69 -7.26 18.39
N ALA A 431 -17.93 -7.41 18.85
CA ALA A 431 -18.41 -8.63 19.49
C ALA A 431 -18.17 -9.88 18.58
N GLY A 432 -17.53 -10.91 19.15
CA GLY A 432 -17.19 -12.13 18.43
C GLY A 432 -15.97 -11.97 17.52
N TRP A 433 -15.11 -10.97 17.76
CA TRP A 433 -13.83 -10.85 17.07
C TRP A 433 -13.07 -12.17 17.15
N PRO A 434 -12.60 -12.73 16.02
CA PRO A 434 -11.93 -14.01 16.04
C PRO A 434 -10.57 -13.90 16.75
N GLU A 435 -10.44 -14.62 17.86
CA GLU A 435 -9.15 -14.79 18.51
C GLU A 435 -8.25 -15.69 17.66
N ARG A 436 -6.95 -15.41 17.68
CA ARG A 436 -5.94 -16.29 17.07
C ARG A 436 -5.96 -17.61 17.84
N THR A 437 -6.16 -18.72 17.13
CA THR A 437 -6.17 -20.06 17.70
C THR A 437 -4.82 -20.75 17.67
N GLU A 438 -3.92 -20.27 16.81
CA GLU A 438 -2.55 -20.76 16.67
C GLU A 438 -1.61 -19.79 17.40
N PRO A 439 -0.77 -20.24 18.34
CA PRO A 439 0.18 -19.37 18.98
C PRO A 439 1.22 -18.84 17.97
N CYS A 440 1.77 -17.66 18.26
CA CYS A 440 2.90 -17.10 17.51
C CYS A 440 4.23 -17.75 17.94
N ASP A 441 4.24 -19.07 18.12
CA ASP A 441 5.46 -19.81 18.41
C ASP A 441 6.26 -20.03 17.12
N ASN A 442 7.41 -19.42 17.03
CA ASN A 442 8.39 -19.60 15.95
C ASN A 442 9.40 -20.68 16.31
#